data_c38ac47abf6fd427fc09b79ebd3340ad
#
_entry.id   c38ac47abf6fd427fc09b79ebd3340ad
#
_cell.length_a   1.000
_cell.length_b   1.000
_cell.length_c   1.000
_cell.angle_alpha   90.00
_cell.angle_beta   90.00
_cell.angle_gamma   90.00
#
_symmetry.space_group_name_H-M   'P 1'
#
loop_
_entity.id
_entity.type
_entity.pdbx_description
1 polymer ?
#
loop_
_entity_poly.entity_id
_entity_poly.type
_entity_poly.pdbx_seq_one_letter_code
_entity_poly.pdbx_strand_id
1 'polypeptide(L)'
;FISKTALSVLVVEAKEDVAEGSTKANSAIVHAGYDAKPGTLKAKYNVEGNLMYPALAKQLGFPFLNNGSLILCFDEKDRPDLEALYQRGIQNGVKGLEILERDQVLAMEPHINPQVVAALHAPTGGITCPYEACIALSESAAQNGVKFMFESPVTAIEKMENGFRVTAGNQTIETRTIVNAAGLYADEIAKMAGGIERTIRPRKGEYMLFDKAAGTLATKTLFQLPTKMGKGILVTPTVDGNLLMGPTAEDIEDKADTATTQEGLDDVLSAAALTMPDIPRRQLITQFSGLRAHDLAGDFFVGEDPEVKGLYHALGIESPGLTGAPAIGKELAERIQKDLGAPDKVDWIAERKPIARFAHMTDEQRAKAAAENPAYGKIICRCETVTQAEVEQAIDRTLGRVTIDGVKRRTRCGMGRCQGGFCMMRVAEIIHKKTGMPMESITKKGAGSALCVEEDTLCR
;
A
#
# COMPACT_ATOMS: atom_id res chain seq x y z
N PHE A 1 5.28 5.29 14.71
CA PHE A 1 5.04 6.27 15.78
C PHE A 1 5.39 5.69 17.15
N ILE A 2 4.88 4.51 17.55
CA ILE A 2 5.13 3.91 18.86
C ILE A 2 6.64 3.71 19.17
N SER A 3 7.49 3.57 18.15
CA SER A 3 8.95 3.51 18.31
C SER A 3 9.60 4.78 18.85
N LYS A 4 8.84 5.89 18.94
CA LYS A 4 9.28 7.12 19.63
C LYS A 4 9.26 7.02 21.14
N THR A 5 8.61 5.99 21.68
CA THR A 5 8.49 5.75 23.10
C THR A 5 9.53 4.75 23.58
N ALA A 6 9.81 4.73 24.87
CA ALA A 6 10.70 3.75 25.51
C ALA A 6 10.04 2.36 25.70
N LEU A 7 8.91 2.09 25.05
CA LEU A 7 8.25 0.80 25.09
C LEU A 7 9.02 -0.26 24.30
N SER A 8 9.03 -1.49 24.81
CA SER A 8 9.42 -2.67 24.02
C SER A 8 8.27 -3.07 23.11
N VAL A 9 8.51 -3.08 21.80
CA VAL A 9 7.49 -3.35 20.79
C VAL A 9 7.90 -4.53 19.92
N LEU A 10 6.97 -5.47 19.71
CA LEU A 10 7.10 -6.58 18.79
C LEU A 10 5.97 -6.53 17.77
N VAL A 11 6.30 -6.54 16.48
CA VAL A 11 5.36 -6.74 15.39
C VAL A 11 5.35 -8.22 15.02
N VAL A 12 4.16 -8.82 15.04
CA VAL A 12 3.93 -10.21 14.65
C VAL A 12 3.22 -10.24 13.32
N GLU A 13 3.81 -10.88 12.32
CA GLU A 13 3.29 -10.97 10.94
C GLU A 13 3.18 -12.44 10.52
N ALA A 14 2.03 -12.79 9.94
CA ALA A 14 1.78 -14.15 9.47
C ALA A 14 2.58 -14.54 8.21
N LYS A 15 2.96 -13.54 7.42
CA LYS A 15 3.68 -13.71 6.16
C LYS A 15 5.20 -13.55 6.34
N GLU A 16 5.92 -13.77 5.25
CA GLU A 16 7.39 -13.75 5.21
C GLU A 16 8.03 -12.36 5.20
N ASP A 17 7.26 -11.30 4.89
CA ASP A 17 7.74 -9.91 4.83
C ASP A 17 6.59 -8.95 5.12
N VAL A 18 6.90 -7.67 5.27
CA VAL A 18 5.91 -6.60 5.41
C VAL A 18 5.18 -6.32 4.09
N ALA A 19 4.02 -5.70 4.17
CA ALA A 19 3.18 -5.31 3.02
C ALA A 19 2.65 -6.50 2.18
N GLU A 20 2.51 -7.69 2.73
CA GLU A 20 2.05 -8.88 1.97
C GLU A 20 0.52 -8.96 1.79
N GLY A 21 -0.25 -8.18 2.54
CA GLY A 21 -1.71 -8.11 2.42
C GLY A 21 -2.21 -7.04 1.45
N SER A 22 -3.31 -6.37 1.80
CA SER A 22 -3.97 -5.31 1.03
C SER A 22 -3.05 -4.12 0.71
N THR A 23 -2.00 -3.91 1.51
CA THR A 23 -1.05 -2.81 1.34
C THR A 23 -0.31 -2.87 0.01
N LYS A 24 0.03 -4.06 -0.51
CA LYS A 24 0.74 -4.17 -1.82
C LYS A 24 -0.19 -4.11 -3.03
N ALA A 25 -1.51 -4.21 -2.84
CA ALA A 25 -2.48 -4.38 -3.92
C ALA A 25 -3.68 -3.42 -3.74
N ASN A 26 -3.47 -2.16 -4.07
CA ASN A 26 -4.47 -1.09 -4.01
C ASN A 26 -4.16 -0.03 -5.07
N SER A 27 -4.98 1.04 -5.11
CA SER A 27 -4.86 2.13 -6.10
C SER A 27 -3.69 3.09 -5.85
N ALA A 28 -2.94 2.93 -4.77
CA ALA A 28 -1.80 3.80 -4.42
C ALA A 28 -2.15 5.29 -4.19
N ILE A 29 -3.40 5.60 -3.92
CA ILE A 29 -3.91 6.98 -3.84
C ILE A 29 -3.86 7.49 -2.39
N VAL A 30 -3.33 8.69 -2.25
CA VAL A 30 -3.46 9.52 -1.05
C VAL A 30 -4.64 10.47 -1.28
N HIS A 31 -5.83 10.06 -0.84
CA HIS A 31 -7.08 10.78 -1.09
C HIS A 31 -7.10 12.14 -0.40
N ALA A 32 -7.70 13.15 -1.05
CA ALA A 32 -7.86 14.50 -0.49
C ALA A 32 -8.81 14.56 0.71
N GLY A 33 -9.89 13.74 0.73
CA GLY A 33 -10.85 13.69 1.83
C GLY A 33 -12.29 14.13 1.51
N TYR A 34 -12.61 14.41 0.25
CA TYR A 34 -13.91 14.94 -0.17
C TYR A 34 -15.05 13.92 -0.10
N ASP A 35 -14.78 12.62 -0.18
CA ASP A 35 -15.78 11.59 -0.43
C ASP A 35 -16.42 11.00 0.85
N ALA A 36 -15.63 10.83 1.92
CA ALA A 36 -16.12 10.22 3.15
C ALA A 36 -17.21 11.07 3.82
N LYS A 37 -18.22 10.40 4.39
CA LYS A 37 -19.33 11.08 5.09
C LYS A 37 -18.78 11.90 6.27
N PRO A 38 -19.14 13.20 6.39
CA PRO A 38 -18.72 14.03 7.50
C PRO A 38 -19.06 13.42 8.86
N GLY A 39 -18.16 13.57 9.83
CA GLY A 39 -18.32 13.04 11.18
C GLY A 39 -17.91 11.58 11.37
N THR A 40 -17.53 10.87 10.31
CA THR A 40 -17.00 9.49 10.37
C THR A 40 -15.49 9.48 10.64
N LEU A 41 -14.98 8.36 11.16
CA LEU A 41 -13.54 8.15 11.30
C LEU A 41 -12.82 8.10 9.95
N LYS A 42 -13.48 7.58 8.90
CA LYS A 42 -12.99 7.64 7.53
C LYS A 42 -12.72 9.09 7.08
N ALA A 43 -13.63 10.02 7.35
CA ALA A 43 -13.44 11.44 7.01
C ALA A 43 -12.30 12.06 7.81
N LYS A 44 -12.29 11.87 9.13
CA LYS A 44 -11.24 12.38 10.03
C LYS A 44 -9.85 11.95 9.58
N TYR A 45 -9.62 10.63 9.54
CA TYR A 45 -8.28 10.11 9.27
C TYR A 45 -7.85 10.31 7.82
N ASN A 46 -8.79 10.44 6.88
CA ASN A 46 -8.42 10.77 5.50
C ASN A 46 -7.75 12.16 5.43
N VAL A 47 -8.38 13.18 6.00
CA VAL A 47 -7.85 14.55 5.93
C VAL A 47 -6.56 14.68 6.75
N GLU A 48 -6.55 14.16 7.99
CA GLU A 48 -5.37 14.20 8.85
C GLU A 48 -4.18 13.44 8.23
N GLY A 49 -4.41 12.24 7.70
CA GLY A 49 -3.39 11.43 7.07
C GLY A 49 -2.85 12.05 5.78
N ASN A 50 -3.71 12.62 4.93
CA ASN A 50 -3.30 13.34 3.72
C ASN A 50 -2.26 14.42 4.03
N LEU A 51 -2.51 15.23 5.06
CA LEU A 51 -1.60 16.30 5.48
C LEU A 51 -0.24 15.79 5.98
N MET A 52 -0.15 14.53 6.42
CA MET A 52 1.09 13.95 6.94
C MET A 52 2.01 13.42 5.84
N TYR A 53 1.47 13.02 4.67
CA TYR A 53 2.22 12.34 3.62
C TYR A 53 3.45 13.08 3.10
N PRO A 54 3.38 14.39 2.76
CA PRO A 54 4.55 15.10 2.22
C PRO A 54 5.76 15.08 3.18
N ALA A 55 5.50 15.30 4.47
CA ALA A 55 6.55 15.30 5.48
C ALA A 55 7.11 13.90 5.72
N LEU A 56 6.25 12.89 5.83
CA LEU A 56 6.67 11.50 6.03
C LEU A 56 7.44 10.95 4.82
N ALA A 57 6.99 11.23 3.60
CA ALA A 57 7.66 10.80 2.39
C ALA A 57 9.08 11.38 2.30
N LYS A 58 9.25 12.67 2.63
CA LYS A 58 10.56 13.31 2.69
C LYS A 58 11.44 12.71 3.79
N GLN A 59 10.90 12.53 5.00
CA GLN A 59 11.63 12.05 6.17
C GLN A 59 12.09 10.59 6.01
N LEU A 60 11.26 9.73 5.42
CA LEU A 60 11.50 8.31 5.31
C LEU A 60 12.00 7.89 3.92
N GLY A 61 12.01 8.80 2.94
CA GLY A 61 12.54 8.56 1.61
C GLY A 61 11.74 7.53 0.80
N PHE A 62 10.41 7.57 0.86
CA PHE A 62 9.54 6.83 -0.05
C PHE A 62 8.89 7.76 -1.08
N PRO A 63 8.52 7.26 -2.28
CA PRO A 63 7.98 8.11 -3.32
C PRO A 63 6.57 8.59 -2.98
N PHE A 64 6.34 9.89 -3.16
CA PHE A 64 5.05 10.56 -3.07
C PHE A 64 5.00 11.69 -4.09
N LEU A 65 3.88 11.80 -4.78
CA LEU A 65 3.60 12.88 -5.74
C LEU A 65 2.23 13.49 -5.43
N ASN A 66 2.21 14.77 -5.14
CA ASN A 66 0.97 15.53 -4.98
C ASN A 66 0.48 15.97 -6.37
N ASN A 67 -0.14 15.03 -7.11
CA ASN A 67 -0.60 15.26 -8.47
C ASN A 67 -2.03 15.79 -8.57
N GLY A 68 -2.79 15.78 -7.46
CA GLY A 68 -4.21 16.15 -7.44
C GLY A 68 -5.14 15.07 -8.02
N SER A 69 -6.43 15.29 -7.84
CA SER A 69 -7.50 14.41 -8.34
C SER A 69 -8.56 15.20 -9.07
N LEU A 70 -9.15 14.63 -10.12
CA LEU A 70 -10.34 15.13 -10.81
C LEU A 70 -11.47 14.11 -10.69
N ILE A 71 -12.62 14.56 -10.27
CA ILE A 71 -13.86 13.76 -10.24
C ILE A 71 -14.72 14.27 -11.39
N LEU A 72 -14.77 13.46 -12.45
CA LEU A 72 -15.33 13.83 -13.75
C LEU A 72 -16.84 13.68 -13.78
N CYS A 73 -17.54 14.70 -14.25
CA CYS A 73 -18.97 14.70 -14.54
C CYS A 73 -19.16 14.69 -16.06
N PHE A 74 -19.95 13.74 -16.59
CA PHE A 74 -20.18 13.57 -18.03
C PHE A 74 -21.60 13.94 -18.48
N ASP A 75 -22.50 14.29 -17.56
CA ASP A 75 -23.88 14.68 -17.86
C ASP A 75 -24.27 15.87 -16.97
N GLU A 76 -24.87 16.91 -17.55
CA GLU A 76 -25.33 18.07 -16.79
C GLU A 76 -26.38 17.73 -15.71
N LYS A 77 -27.12 16.64 -15.90
CA LYS A 77 -28.09 16.17 -14.87
C LYS A 77 -27.40 15.69 -13.60
N ASP A 78 -26.13 15.27 -13.66
CA ASP A 78 -25.35 14.77 -12.55
C ASP A 78 -24.52 15.87 -11.86
N ARG A 79 -24.55 17.12 -12.38
CA ARG A 79 -23.87 18.28 -11.77
C ARG A 79 -24.26 18.53 -10.30
N PRO A 80 -25.52 18.37 -9.87
CA PRO A 80 -25.87 18.48 -8.46
C PRO A 80 -25.13 17.50 -7.55
N ASP A 81 -24.83 16.29 -8.02
CA ASP A 81 -24.04 15.30 -7.26
C ASP A 81 -22.58 15.74 -7.13
N LEU A 82 -22.01 16.36 -8.19
CA LEU A 82 -20.67 16.94 -8.15
C LEU A 82 -20.60 18.08 -7.11
N GLU A 83 -21.62 18.97 -7.08
CA GLU A 83 -21.71 20.04 -6.11
C GLU A 83 -21.89 19.53 -4.67
N ALA A 84 -22.71 18.49 -4.49
CA ALA A 84 -22.89 17.84 -3.19
C ALA A 84 -21.55 17.25 -2.69
N LEU A 85 -20.75 16.68 -3.58
CA LEU A 85 -19.43 16.15 -3.28
C LEU A 85 -18.44 17.28 -2.90
N TYR A 86 -18.48 18.41 -3.61
CA TYR A 86 -17.73 19.62 -3.26
C TYR A 86 -18.08 20.11 -1.86
N GLN A 87 -19.36 20.28 -1.54
CA GLN A 87 -19.81 20.73 -0.22
C GLN A 87 -19.40 19.76 0.90
N ARG A 88 -19.46 18.44 0.64
CA ARG A 88 -18.97 17.41 1.55
C ARG A 88 -17.48 17.57 1.84
N GLY A 89 -16.69 17.81 0.80
CA GLY A 89 -15.25 18.04 0.95
C GLY A 89 -14.94 19.29 1.79
N ILE A 90 -15.68 20.37 1.60
CA ILE A 90 -15.58 21.60 2.44
C ILE A 90 -15.90 21.28 3.91
N GLN A 91 -16.97 20.51 4.17
CA GLN A 91 -17.35 20.10 5.53
C GLN A 91 -16.28 19.24 6.19
N ASN A 92 -15.58 18.38 5.41
CA ASN A 92 -14.47 17.58 5.89
C ASN A 92 -13.17 18.39 6.09
N GLY A 93 -13.13 19.66 5.68
CA GLY A 93 -11.96 20.52 5.83
C GLY A 93 -10.91 20.41 4.73
N VAL A 94 -11.25 19.80 3.58
CA VAL A 94 -10.36 19.70 2.42
C VAL A 94 -10.07 21.08 1.86
N LYS A 95 -8.79 21.39 1.60
CA LYS A 95 -8.36 22.70 1.09
C LYS A 95 -8.28 22.75 -0.43
N GLY A 96 -8.58 23.92 -1.00
CA GLY A 96 -8.36 24.22 -2.41
C GLY A 96 -9.29 23.48 -3.38
N LEU A 97 -10.41 22.93 -2.90
CA LEU A 97 -11.41 22.32 -3.79
C LEU A 97 -12.02 23.39 -4.71
N GLU A 98 -12.20 23.05 -5.96
CA GLU A 98 -12.85 23.89 -6.97
C GLU A 98 -13.59 23.04 -8.00
N ILE A 99 -14.68 23.58 -8.56
CA ILE A 99 -15.37 22.97 -9.69
C ILE A 99 -14.82 23.63 -10.96
N LEU A 100 -14.26 22.81 -11.84
CA LEU A 100 -13.72 23.21 -13.13
C LEU A 100 -14.75 22.96 -14.22
N GLU A 101 -14.89 23.91 -15.14
CA GLU A 101 -15.70 23.75 -16.33
C GLU A 101 -14.95 22.96 -17.42
N ARG A 102 -15.69 22.44 -18.39
CA ARG A 102 -15.22 21.56 -19.47
C ARG A 102 -13.86 21.97 -20.04
N ASP A 103 -13.73 23.24 -20.46
CA ASP A 103 -12.52 23.71 -21.16
C ASP A 103 -11.28 23.72 -20.26
N GLN A 104 -11.46 24.02 -18.97
CA GLN A 104 -10.39 23.95 -17.96
C GLN A 104 -9.97 22.48 -17.71
N VAL A 105 -10.94 21.57 -17.66
CA VAL A 105 -10.68 20.13 -17.46
C VAL A 105 -9.92 19.56 -18.65
N LEU A 106 -10.35 19.85 -19.90
CA LEU A 106 -9.69 19.39 -21.13
C LEU A 106 -8.29 20.01 -21.33
N ALA A 107 -8.08 21.24 -20.89
CA ALA A 107 -6.75 21.86 -20.86
C ALA A 107 -5.79 21.17 -19.89
N MET A 108 -6.31 20.69 -18.75
CA MET A 108 -5.53 19.99 -17.72
C MET A 108 -5.25 18.53 -18.10
N GLU A 109 -6.24 17.84 -18.69
CA GLU A 109 -6.19 16.41 -19.05
C GLU A 109 -6.69 16.20 -20.48
N PRO A 110 -5.84 16.40 -21.51
CA PRO A 110 -6.27 16.41 -22.91
C PRO A 110 -6.66 15.03 -23.47
N HIS A 111 -6.35 13.94 -22.77
CA HIS A 111 -6.62 12.58 -23.23
C HIS A 111 -7.91 11.96 -22.67
N ILE A 112 -8.65 12.71 -21.85
CA ILE A 112 -9.94 12.23 -21.33
C ILE A 112 -11.06 12.38 -22.37
N ASN A 113 -12.18 11.72 -22.07
CA ASN A 113 -13.37 11.80 -22.90
C ASN A 113 -13.83 13.27 -23.06
N PRO A 114 -13.92 13.81 -24.29
CA PRO A 114 -14.30 15.20 -24.55
C PRO A 114 -15.77 15.52 -24.22
N GLN A 115 -16.58 14.53 -23.85
CA GLN A 115 -17.95 14.71 -23.38
C GLN A 115 -18.02 15.17 -21.90
N VAL A 116 -16.86 15.32 -21.23
CA VAL A 116 -16.85 15.87 -19.86
C VAL A 116 -17.49 17.26 -19.84
N VAL A 117 -18.37 17.50 -18.86
CA VAL A 117 -19.06 18.80 -18.70
C VAL A 117 -18.42 19.62 -17.58
N ALA A 118 -18.00 19.00 -16.51
CA ALA A 118 -17.35 19.62 -15.36
C ALA A 118 -16.50 18.60 -14.59
N ALA A 119 -15.66 19.05 -13.68
CA ALA A 119 -14.99 18.19 -12.71
C ALA A 119 -14.80 18.89 -11.36
N LEU A 120 -14.85 18.13 -10.27
CA LEU A 120 -14.33 18.58 -8.98
C LEU A 120 -12.83 18.34 -8.95
N HIS A 121 -12.06 19.41 -8.84
CA HIS A 121 -10.61 19.37 -8.64
C HIS A 121 -10.27 19.35 -7.14
N ALA A 122 -9.50 18.37 -6.71
CA ALA A 122 -9.00 18.24 -5.36
C ALA A 122 -7.45 18.27 -5.38
N PRO A 123 -6.83 19.45 -5.25
CA PRO A 123 -5.38 19.63 -5.46
C PRO A 123 -4.52 18.96 -4.38
N THR A 124 -5.07 18.68 -3.20
CA THR A 124 -4.35 18.00 -2.11
C THR A 124 -4.29 16.49 -2.28
N GLY A 125 -4.99 15.92 -3.26
CA GLY A 125 -4.84 14.51 -3.61
C GLY A 125 -3.44 14.18 -4.11
N GLY A 126 -3.01 12.95 -3.91
CA GLY A 126 -1.70 12.50 -4.35
C GLY A 126 -1.65 11.00 -4.60
N ILE A 127 -0.49 10.54 -5.05
CA ILE A 127 -0.17 9.13 -5.26
C ILE A 127 1.14 8.77 -4.57
N THR A 128 1.28 7.51 -4.16
CA THR A 128 2.48 6.99 -3.51
C THR A 128 2.77 5.56 -3.99
N CYS A 129 3.91 4.99 -3.58
CA CYS A 129 4.11 3.56 -3.65
C CYS A 129 3.74 2.94 -2.30
N PRO A 130 2.60 2.22 -2.15
CA PRO A 130 2.09 1.83 -0.85
C PRO A 130 2.97 0.80 -0.15
N TYR A 131 3.56 -0.16 -0.89
CA TYR A 131 4.49 -1.12 -0.30
C TYR A 131 5.83 -0.47 0.08
N GLU A 132 6.34 0.51 -0.67
CA GLU A 132 7.56 1.23 -0.28
C GLU A 132 7.33 2.12 0.95
N ALA A 133 6.17 2.76 1.06
CA ALA A 133 5.78 3.51 2.26
C ALA A 133 5.73 2.59 3.49
N CYS A 134 5.12 1.39 3.36
CA CYS A 134 5.07 0.40 4.43
C CYS A 134 6.48 -0.11 4.80
N ILE A 135 7.31 -0.46 3.82
CA ILE A 135 8.71 -0.87 4.04
C ILE A 135 9.49 0.24 4.75
N ALA A 136 9.34 1.48 4.30
CA ALA A 136 10.03 2.63 4.89
C ALA A 136 9.65 2.86 6.36
N LEU A 137 8.36 2.74 6.68
CA LEU A 137 7.86 2.82 8.06
C LEU A 137 8.37 1.65 8.92
N SER A 138 8.41 0.43 8.37
CA SER A 138 8.88 -0.75 9.08
C SER A 138 10.38 -0.71 9.32
N GLU A 139 11.19 -0.31 8.34
CA GLU A 139 12.64 -0.12 8.50
C GLU A 139 12.95 1.00 9.52
N SER A 140 12.20 2.11 9.50
CA SER A 140 12.32 3.17 10.50
C SER A 140 11.95 2.68 11.91
N ALA A 141 10.93 1.85 12.04
CA ALA A 141 10.56 1.25 13.32
C ALA A 141 11.66 0.28 13.82
N ALA A 142 12.19 -0.59 12.95
CA ALA A 142 13.28 -1.51 13.27
C ALA A 142 14.57 -0.78 13.67
N GLN A 143 14.95 0.28 12.94
CA GLN A 143 16.08 1.15 13.26
C GLN A 143 15.94 1.76 14.67
N ASN A 144 14.72 1.95 15.14
CA ASN A 144 14.38 2.46 16.45
C ASN A 144 14.07 1.35 17.47
N GLY A 145 14.47 0.11 17.21
CA GLY A 145 14.46 -1.00 18.18
C GLY A 145 13.13 -1.78 18.26
N VAL A 146 12.18 -1.55 17.35
CA VAL A 146 11.01 -2.41 17.19
C VAL A 146 11.48 -3.76 16.63
N LYS A 147 11.06 -4.85 17.26
CA LYS A 147 11.33 -6.20 16.78
C LYS A 147 10.22 -6.68 15.85
N PHE A 148 10.57 -7.57 14.93
CA PHE A 148 9.63 -8.19 14.00
C PHE A 148 9.75 -9.71 14.08
N MET A 149 8.61 -10.40 14.04
CA MET A 149 8.50 -11.84 14.00
C MET A 149 7.59 -12.20 12.82
N PHE A 150 8.19 -12.75 11.78
CA PHE A 150 7.53 -13.14 10.54
C PHE A 150 7.17 -14.63 10.51
N GLU A 151 6.37 -15.06 9.53
CA GLU A 151 5.89 -16.42 9.36
C GLU A 151 5.24 -16.97 10.66
N SER A 152 4.59 -16.08 11.40
CA SER A 152 4.08 -16.31 12.76
C SER A 152 2.61 -15.91 12.90
N PRO A 153 1.69 -16.66 12.28
CA PRO A 153 0.26 -16.41 12.44
C PRO A 153 -0.14 -16.52 13.91
N VAL A 154 -0.92 -15.54 14.39
CA VAL A 154 -1.52 -15.60 15.73
C VAL A 154 -2.66 -16.62 15.72
N THR A 155 -2.60 -17.59 16.60
CA THR A 155 -3.57 -18.71 16.67
C THR A 155 -4.37 -18.74 17.95
N ALA A 156 -3.90 -18.06 19.02
CA ALA A 156 -4.63 -17.91 20.27
C ALA A 156 -4.22 -16.64 21.01
N ILE A 157 -5.16 -16.05 21.74
CA ILE A 157 -4.95 -14.94 22.67
C ILE A 157 -5.68 -15.27 23.96
N GLU A 158 -4.94 -15.35 25.06
CA GLU A 158 -5.47 -15.60 26.41
C GLU A 158 -5.32 -14.33 27.23
N LYS A 159 -6.40 -13.90 27.90
CA LYS A 159 -6.36 -12.79 28.84
C LYS A 159 -5.70 -13.23 30.15
N MET A 160 -4.76 -12.45 30.63
CA MET A 160 -4.08 -12.63 31.91
C MET A 160 -4.50 -11.54 32.91
N GLU A 161 -4.08 -11.65 34.17
CA GLU A 161 -4.35 -10.63 35.18
C GLU A 161 -3.80 -9.25 34.77
N ASN A 162 -2.60 -9.20 34.17
CA ASN A 162 -1.92 -7.97 33.75
C ASN A 162 -1.49 -7.98 32.28
N GLY A 163 -2.42 -8.29 31.37
CA GLY A 163 -2.14 -8.30 29.95
C GLY A 163 -2.63 -9.55 29.21
N PHE A 164 -1.83 -10.01 28.28
CA PHE A 164 -2.21 -11.09 27.36
C PHE A 164 -1.07 -12.07 27.16
N ARG A 165 -1.45 -13.34 26.94
CA ARG A 165 -0.58 -14.37 26.39
C ARG A 165 -1.02 -14.66 24.96
N VAL A 166 -0.12 -14.43 24.00
CA VAL A 166 -0.36 -14.57 22.56
C VAL A 166 0.42 -15.77 22.05
N THR A 167 -0.25 -16.72 21.41
CA THR A 167 0.40 -17.80 20.67
C THR A 167 0.53 -17.38 19.20
N ALA A 168 1.77 -17.33 18.71
CA ALA A 168 2.07 -16.92 17.35
C ALA A 168 3.14 -17.83 16.73
N GLY A 169 2.81 -18.51 15.66
CA GLY A 169 3.65 -19.60 15.13
C GLY A 169 3.90 -20.65 16.21
N ASN A 170 5.19 -20.91 16.49
CA ASN A 170 5.61 -21.87 17.53
C ASN A 170 6.02 -21.18 18.85
N GLN A 171 5.69 -19.92 19.03
CA GLN A 171 6.11 -19.13 20.19
C GLN A 171 4.92 -18.63 21.00
N THR A 172 5.16 -18.46 22.28
CA THR A 172 4.22 -17.81 23.22
C THR A 172 4.84 -16.52 23.72
N ILE A 173 4.07 -15.43 23.65
CA ILE A 173 4.50 -14.06 23.95
C ILE A 173 3.59 -13.51 25.05
N GLU A 174 4.16 -12.97 26.10
CA GLU A 174 3.40 -12.21 27.09
C GLU A 174 3.56 -10.71 26.85
N THR A 175 2.45 -9.99 26.86
CA THR A 175 2.42 -8.55 26.61
C THR A 175 1.36 -7.86 27.43
N ARG A 176 1.59 -6.59 27.79
CA ARG A 176 0.59 -5.76 28.47
C ARG A 176 -0.50 -5.26 27.55
N THR A 177 -0.18 -5.10 26.25
CA THR A 177 -1.05 -4.42 25.28
C THR A 177 -0.94 -5.10 23.93
N ILE A 178 -2.08 -5.23 23.26
CA ILE A 178 -2.17 -5.71 21.87
C ILE A 178 -2.71 -4.58 20.98
N VAL A 179 -2.10 -4.39 19.82
CA VAL A 179 -2.67 -3.59 18.72
C VAL A 179 -3.10 -4.55 17.61
N ASN A 180 -4.38 -4.73 17.45
CA ASN A 180 -4.97 -5.51 16.38
C ASN A 180 -5.02 -4.65 15.09
N ALA A 181 -4.09 -4.88 14.19
CA ALA A 181 -4.00 -4.27 12.86
C ALA A 181 -3.98 -5.36 11.77
N ALA A 182 -4.69 -6.47 11.99
CA ALA A 182 -4.64 -7.67 11.16
C ALA A 182 -5.43 -7.59 9.83
N GLY A 183 -5.91 -6.40 9.46
CA GLY A 183 -6.54 -6.14 8.15
C GLY A 183 -7.78 -7.03 7.94
N LEU A 184 -7.76 -7.90 6.93
CA LEU A 184 -8.86 -8.82 6.63
C LEU A 184 -9.19 -9.78 7.76
N TYR A 185 -8.25 -10.06 8.66
CA TYR A 185 -8.41 -10.99 9.79
C TYR A 185 -8.59 -10.27 11.12
N ALA A 186 -8.84 -8.98 11.12
CA ALA A 186 -8.93 -8.19 12.36
C ALA A 186 -10.16 -8.58 13.22
N ASP A 187 -11.25 -9.02 12.60
CA ASP A 187 -12.42 -9.57 13.28
C ASP A 187 -12.10 -10.89 14.02
N GLU A 188 -11.29 -11.77 13.40
CA GLU A 188 -10.86 -13.02 14.01
C GLU A 188 -9.94 -12.78 15.22
N ILE A 189 -9.00 -11.85 15.10
CA ILE A 189 -8.13 -11.44 16.21
C ILE A 189 -8.93 -10.80 17.35
N ALA A 190 -9.91 -9.94 17.04
CA ALA A 190 -10.79 -9.36 18.06
C ALA A 190 -11.56 -10.45 18.82
N LYS A 191 -12.15 -11.41 18.09
CA LYS A 191 -12.85 -12.54 18.66
C LYS A 191 -11.94 -13.43 19.52
N MET A 192 -10.72 -13.74 19.07
CA MET A 192 -9.74 -14.52 19.85
C MET A 192 -9.42 -13.87 21.20
N ALA A 193 -9.35 -12.53 21.23
CA ALA A 193 -9.07 -11.77 22.45
C ALA A 193 -10.30 -11.55 23.34
N GLY A 194 -11.50 -12.01 22.93
CA GLY A 194 -12.77 -11.76 23.63
C GLY A 194 -13.23 -10.31 23.56
N GLY A 195 -12.82 -9.57 22.51
CA GLY A 195 -13.15 -8.17 22.28
C GLY A 195 -14.39 -7.99 21.40
N ILE A 196 -14.54 -6.75 20.90
CA ILE A 196 -15.70 -6.29 20.12
C ILE A 196 -16.04 -7.23 18.97
N GLU A 197 -17.32 -7.54 18.83
CA GLU A 197 -17.82 -8.36 17.73
C GLU A 197 -18.02 -7.51 16.46
N ARG A 198 -17.26 -7.84 15.43
CA ARG A 198 -17.29 -7.20 14.10
C ARG A 198 -17.20 -8.27 13.01
N THR A 199 -17.60 -7.94 11.82
CA THR A 199 -17.52 -8.82 10.64
C THR A 199 -16.80 -8.09 9.52
N ILE A 200 -15.65 -8.62 9.13
CA ILE A 200 -14.87 -8.15 7.99
C ILE A 200 -15.15 -9.03 6.78
N ARG A 201 -15.77 -8.45 5.75
CA ARG A 201 -15.97 -9.10 4.46
C ARG A 201 -14.92 -8.62 3.47
N PRO A 202 -14.21 -9.50 2.76
CA PRO A 202 -13.30 -9.08 1.71
C PRO A 202 -14.07 -8.47 0.54
N ARG A 203 -13.69 -7.25 0.15
CA ARG A 203 -14.18 -6.59 -1.07
C ARG A 203 -13.06 -6.55 -2.09
N LYS A 204 -13.14 -7.45 -3.08
CA LYS A 204 -12.14 -7.62 -4.13
C LYS A 204 -12.20 -6.45 -5.12
N GLY A 205 -11.04 -5.98 -5.53
CA GLY A 205 -10.86 -5.01 -6.60
C GLY A 205 -9.78 -5.44 -7.56
N GLU A 206 -10.13 -5.59 -8.82
CA GLU A 206 -9.22 -5.99 -9.89
C GLU A 206 -8.68 -4.78 -10.63
N TYR A 207 -7.43 -4.85 -11.05
CA TYR A 207 -6.67 -3.76 -11.65
C TYR A 207 -5.92 -4.19 -12.90
N MET A 208 -5.73 -3.25 -13.81
CA MET A 208 -4.84 -3.35 -14.96
C MET A 208 -3.72 -2.32 -14.86
N LEU A 209 -2.47 -2.78 -14.98
CA LEU A 209 -1.29 -1.92 -14.97
C LEU A 209 -0.66 -1.88 -16.37
N PHE A 210 -0.50 -0.67 -16.89
CA PHE A 210 0.06 -0.41 -18.21
C PHE A 210 1.52 0.05 -18.12
N ASP A 211 2.24 -0.12 -19.21
CA ASP A 211 3.64 0.28 -19.35
C ASP A 211 3.82 1.80 -19.15
N LYS A 212 5.04 2.21 -18.83
CA LYS A 212 5.41 3.63 -18.68
C LYS A 212 5.15 4.47 -19.96
N ALA A 213 5.13 3.82 -21.14
CA ALA A 213 4.75 4.49 -22.37
C ALA A 213 3.29 5.01 -22.36
N ALA A 214 2.42 4.45 -21.51
CA ALA A 214 1.07 4.96 -21.28
C ALA A 214 0.99 5.96 -20.13
N GLY A 215 2.04 6.11 -19.33
CA GLY A 215 2.00 6.86 -18.07
C GLY A 215 1.72 8.36 -18.21
N THR A 216 1.97 8.93 -19.39
CA THR A 216 1.72 10.35 -19.68
C THR A 216 0.29 10.64 -20.14
N LEU A 217 -0.55 9.61 -20.34
CA LEU A 217 -1.94 9.77 -20.75
C LEU A 217 -2.85 10.34 -19.67
N ALA A 218 -2.44 10.27 -18.40
CA ALA A 218 -3.08 10.95 -17.30
C ALA A 218 -2.01 11.58 -16.40
N THR A 219 -2.23 12.82 -15.97
CA THR A 219 -1.35 13.51 -15.02
C THR A 219 -1.96 13.57 -13.63
N LYS A 220 -3.27 13.61 -13.53
CA LYS A 220 -4.09 13.58 -12.31
C LYS A 220 -4.65 12.18 -12.06
N THR A 221 -5.09 11.94 -10.84
CA THR A 221 -5.95 10.79 -10.56
C THR A 221 -7.38 11.12 -11.00
N LEU A 222 -7.88 10.38 -11.98
CA LEU A 222 -9.17 10.60 -12.61
C LEU A 222 -10.22 9.65 -12.02
N PHE A 223 -11.24 10.20 -11.40
CA PHE A 223 -12.38 9.46 -10.89
C PHE A 223 -13.61 9.79 -11.73
N GLN A 224 -14.56 8.88 -11.77
CA GLN A 224 -15.94 9.15 -12.15
C GLN A 224 -16.75 9.56 -10.91
N LEU A 225 -17.87 10.23 -11.09
CA LEU A 225 -18.81 10.48 -9.98
C LEU A 225 -19.18 9.14 -9.32
N PRO A 226 -19.24 9.09 -7.98
CA PRO A 226 -19.64 7.88 -7.27
C PRO A 226 -21.06 7.46 -7.67
N THR A 227 -21.23 6.16 -7.91
CA THR A 227 -22.54 5.53 -8.11
C THR A 227 -23.00 4.85 -6.83
N LYS A 228 -24.21 4.27 -6.83
CA LYS A 228 -24.69 3.41 -5.73
C LYS A 228 -23.76 2.22 -5.43
N MET A 229 -22.97 1.80 -6.42
CA MET A 229 -21.98 0.71 -6.30
C MET A 229 -20.58 1.18 -5.85
N GLY A 230 -20.39 2.48 -5.58
CA GLY A 230 -19.13 3.06 -5.11
C GLY A 230 -18.48 4.04 -6.08
N LYS A 231 -17.17 4.27 -5.92
CA LYS A 231 -16.41 5.32 -6.64
C LYS A 231 -16.19 5.07 -8.14
N GLY A 232 -16.63 3.95 -8.67
CA GLY A 232 -16.38 3.55 -10.05
C GLY A 232 -14.89 3.20 -10.32
N ILE A 233 -14.61 2.91 -11.59
CA ILE A 233 -13.24 2.64 -12.07
C ILE A 233 -12.50 3.98 -12.22
N LEU A 234 -11.29 4.03 -11.71
CA LEU A 234 -10.40 5.18 -11.86
C LEU A 234 -9.31 4.92 -12.90
N VAL A 235 -8.74 6.00 -13.41
CA VAL A 235 -7.54 6.03 -14.25
C VAL A 235 -6.53 6.94 -13.55
N THR A 236 -5.33 6.42 -13.24
CA THR A 236 -4.34 7.19 -12.48
C THR A 236 -2.92 6.88 -12.94
N PRO A 237 -2.02 7.87 -13.00
CA PRO A 237 -0.60 7.58 -13.09
C PRO A 237 -0.11 6.92 -11.80
N THR A 238 1.01 6.22 -11.86
CA THR A 238 1.74 5.78 -10.68
C THR A 238 2.96 6.67 -10.44
N VAL A 239 3.48 6.69 -9.22
CA VAL A 239 4.72 7.45 -8.90
C VAL A 239 5.94 7.00 -9.71
N ASP A 240 5.88 5.83 -10.31
CA ASP A 240 6.95 5.27 -11.14
C ASP A 240 6.70 5.44 -12.65
N GLY A 241 5.65 6.17 -13.02
CA GLY A 241 5.35 6.53 -14.41
C GLY A 241 4.55 5.50 -15.20
N ASN A 242 3.95 4.51 -14.58
CA ASN A 242 2.98 3.61 -15.20
C ASN A 242 1.57 4.23 -15.19
N LEU A 243 0.64 3.67 -15.97
CA LEU A 243 -0.79 3.97 -15.88
C LEU A 243 -1.52 2.81 -15.22
N LEU A 244 -2.41 3.09 -14.28
CA LEU A 244 -3.21 2.11 -13.55
C LEU A 244 -4.69 2.38 -13.82
N MET A 245 -5.45 1.33 -14.12
CA MET A 245 -6.92 1.35 -14.27
C MET A 245 -7.53 0.33 -13.31
N GLY A 246 -8.67 0.65 -12.75
CA GLY A 246 -9.38 -0.14 -11.73
C GLY A 246 -9.72 0.73 -10.52
N PRO A 247 -10.19 0.15 -9.40
CA PRO A 247 -10.54 -1.26 -9.25
C PRO A 247 -12.00 -1.55 -9.55
N THR A 248 -12.33 -2.82 -9.74
CA THR A 248 -13.68 -3.33 -9.53
C THR A 248 -14.07 -3.31 -8.05
N ALA A 249 -15.31 -3.65 -7.71
CA ALA A 249 -15.78 -3.76 -6.33
C ALA A 249 -16.77 -4.92 -6.21
N GLU A 250 -16.27 -6.06 -5.73
CA GLU A 250 -17.03 -7.29 -5.55
C GLU A 250 -16.87 -7.80 -4.13
N ASP A 251 -17.97 -8.02 -3.43
CA ASP A 251 -17.95 -8.66 -2.11
C ASP A 251 -17.83 -10.18 -2.30
N ILE A 252 -16.81 -10.77 -1.68
CA ILE A 252 -16.52 -12.21 -1.74
C ILE A 252 -16.44 -12.79 -0.33
N GLU A 253 -16.41 -14.12 -0.21
CA GLU A 253 -16.31 -14.77 1.11
C GLU A 253 -14.88 -15.20 1.44
N ASP A 254 -14.10 -15.61 0.45
CA ASP A 254 -12.73 -16.10 0.67
C ASP A 254 -11.74 -14.94 0.85
N LYS A 255 -11.22 -14.80 2.08
CA LYS A 255 -10.19 -13.80 2.44
C LYS A 255 -8.82 -14.06 1.76
N ALA A 256 -8.64 -15.17 1.08
CA ALA A 256 -7.41 -15.55 0.38
C ALA A 256 -7.51 -15.43 -1.15
N ASP A 257 -8.71 -15.28 -1.73
CA ASP A 257 -8.91 -15.20 -3.18
C ASP A 257 -8.42 -13.86 -3.75
N THR A 258 -7.23 -13.90 -4.33
CA THR A 258 -6.61 -12.78 -5.07
C THR A 258 -6.51 -13.07 -6.57
N ALA A 259 -7.29 -14.01 -7.11
CA ALA A 259 -7.36 -14.24 -8.55
C ALA A 259 -8.05 -13.08 -9.26
N THR A 260 -7.61 -12.78 -10.48
CA THR A 260 -8.32 -11.91 -11.42
C THR A 260 -9.21 -12.75 -12.33
N THR A 261 -10.31 -12.15 -12.77
CA THR A 261 -11.30 -12.80 -13.65
C THR A 261 -11.38 -12.08 -14.99
N GLN A 262 -11.76 -12.80 -16.05
CA GLN A 262 -11.98 -12.17 -17.35
C GLN A 262 -13.10 -11.11 -17.26
N GLU A 263 -14.17 -11.43 -16.55
CA GLU A 263 -15.31 -10.53 -16.35
C GLU A 263 -14.90 -9.24 -15.64
N GLY A 264 -14.18 -9.33 -14.50
CA GLY A 264 -13.70 -8.16 -13.76
C GLY A 264 -12.74 -7.29 -14.58
N LEU A 265 -11.88 -7.91 -15.40
CA LEU A 265 -10.98 -7.17 -16.28
C LEU A 265 -11.72 -6.49 -17.45
N ASP A 266 -12.75 -7.11 -18.01
CA ASP A 266 -13.61 -6.53 -19.02
C ASP A 266 -14.43 -5.35 -18.45
N ASP A 267 -14.89 -5.46 -17.22
CA ASP A 267 -15.54 -4.36 -16.47
C ASP A 267 -14.58 -3.17 -16.27
N VAL A 268 -13.31 -3.43 -15.89
CA VAL A 268 -12.30 -2.38 -15.78
C VAL A 268 -12.13 -1.63 -17.09
N LEU A 269 -11.99 -2.35 -18.21
CA LEU A 269 -11.80 -1.72 -19.53
C LEU A 269 -13.04 -0.93 -19.99
N SER A 270 -14.22 -1.51 -19.78
CA SER A 270 -15.49 -0.90 -20.23
C SER A 270 -15.78 0.38 -19.45
N ALA A 271 -15.58 0.38 -18.14
CA ALA A 271 -15.81 1.56 -17.31
C ALA A 271 -14.70 2.60 -17.48
N ALA A 272 -13.42 2.18 -17.62
CA ALA A 272 -12.32 3.11 -17.87
C ALA A 272 -12.47 3.85 -19.23
N ALA A 273 -13.10 3.23 -20.22
CA ALA A 273 -13.36 3.84 -21.53
C ALA A 273 -14.30 5.07 -21.44
N LEU A 274 -15.14 5.18 -20.41
CA LEU A 274 -15.92 6.40 -20.16
C LEU A 274 -15.02 7.58 -19.81
N THR A 275 -13.94 7.33 -19.07
CA THR A 275 -12.95 8.35 -18.70
C THR A 275 -11.95 8.60 -19.81
N MET A 276 -11.42 7.54 -20.43
CA MET A 276 -10.36 7.57 -21.43
C MET A 276 -10.73 6.62 -22.58
N PRO A 277 -11.35 7.12 -23.66
CA PRO A 277 -11.81 6.27 -24.78
C PRO A 277 -10.68 5.50 -25.48
N ASP A 278 -9.50 6.13 -25.61
CA ASP A 278 -8.35 5.56 -26.32
C ASP A 278 -7.41 4.80 -25.36
N ILE A 279 -7.91 3.71 -24.76
CA ILE A 279 -7.12 2.86 -23.86
C ILE A 279 -6.03 2.12 -24.64
N PRO A 280 -4.74 2.23 -24.25
CA PRO A 280 -3.63 1.62 -24.96
C PRO A 280 -3.47 0.13 -24.61
N ARG A 281 -4.43 -0.72 -24.98
CA ARG A 281 -4.53 -2.15 -24.60
C ARG A 281 -3.25 -2.95 -24.85
N ARG A 282 -2.47 -2.62 -25.90
CA ARG A 282 -1.20 -3.29 -26.24
C ARG A 282 -0.07 -2.98 -25.25
N GLN A 283 -0.26 -1.99 -24.38
CA GLN A 283 0.70 -1.59 -23.36
C GLN A 283 0.38 -2.17 -21.97
N LEU A 284 -0.64 -3.02 -21.87
CA LEU A 284 -0.92 -3.78 -20.65
C LEU A 284 0.27 -4.68 -20.33
N ILE A 285 0.82 -4.57 -19.12
CA ILE A 285 1.97 -5.36 -18.68
C ILE A 285 1.62 -6.39 -17.60
N THR A 286 0.62 -6.11 -16.76
CA THR A 286 0.15 -7.05 -15.74
C THR A 286 -1.24 -6.66 -15.22
N GLN A 287 -1.90 -7.61 -14.59
CA GLN A 287 -3.11 -7.42 -13.80
C GLN A 287 -2.90 -7.98 -12.39
N PHE A 288 -3.67 -7.48 -11.44
CA PHE A 288 -3.68 -7.97 -10.06
C PHE A 288 -5.01 -7.64 -9.40
N SER A 289 -5.29 -8.29 -8.28
CA SER A 289 -6.40 -7.93 -7.41
C SER A 289 -5.93 -7.63 -5.99
N GLY A 290 -6.73 -6.86 -5.27
CA GLY A 290 -6.53 -6.59 -3.86
C GLY A 290 -7.83 -6.68 -3.08
N LEU A 291 -7.74 -7.13 -1.84
CA LEU A 291 -8.89 -7.33 -0.96
C LEU A 291 -8.97 -6.20 0.06
N ARG A 292 -10.07 -5.45 0.05
CA ARG A 292 -10.34 -4.43 1.07
C ARG A 292 -10.98 -5.10 2.30
N ALA A 293 -10.54 -4.71 3.49
CA ALA A 293 -11.11 -5.16 4.75
C ALA A 293 -12.41 -4.39 5.05
N HIS A 294 -13.50 -4.72 4.34
CA HIS A 294 -14.78 -4.05 4.48
C HIS A 294 -15.49 -4.47 5.76
N ASP A 295 -15.66 -3.54 6.70
CA ASP A 295 -16.43 -3.75 7.91
C ASP A 295 -17.92 -3.51 7.61
N LEU A 296 -18.78 -4.48 7.90
CA LEU A 296 -20.21 -4.37 7.69
C LEU A 296 -20.88 -3.28 8.55
N ALA A 297 -20.20 -2.79 9.61
CA ALA A 297 -20.65 -1.63 10.37
C ALA A 297 -20.45 -0.29 9.62
N GLY A 298 -19.73 -0.28 8.50
CA GLY A 298 -19.64 0.83 7.56
C GLY A 298 -18.57 1.89 7.84
N ASP A 299 -17.97 1.95 9.05
CA ASP A 299 -16.90 2.88 9.39
C ASP A 299 -15.72 2.16 10.05
N PHE A 300 -14.57 2.82 10.13
CA PHE A 300 -13.42 2.32 10.88
C PHE A 300 -13.73 2.17 12.35
N PHE A 301 -13.06 1.24 13.01
CA PHE A 301 -12.96 1.21 14.46
C PHE A 301 -11.50 1.40 14.86
N VAL A 302 -11.21 2.51 15.54
CA VAL A 302 -9.84 2.89 15.96
C VAL A 302 -9.87 3.30 17.43
N GLY A 303 -9.16 2.56 18.26
CA GLY A 303 -9.10 2.85 19.68
C GLY A 303 -9.01 1.60 20.55
N GLU A 304 -9.11 1.79 21.86
CA GLU A 304 -9.18 0.69 22.82
C GLU A 304 -10.52 -0.05 22.71
N ASP A 305 -10.47 -1.36 22.87
CA ASP A 305 -11.66 -2.21 22.88
C ASP A 305 -12.56 -1.85 24.08
N PRO A 306 -13.88 -1.73 23.90
CA PRO A 306 -14.78 -1.33 24.96
C PRO A 306 -14.92 -2.36 26.10
N GLU A 307 -14.60 -3.64 25.84
CA GLU A 307 -14.78 -4.76 26.77
C GLU A 307 -13.45 -5.29 27.30
N VAL A 308 -12.35 -5.10 26.54
CA VAL A 308 -11.04 -5.68 26.84
C VAL A 308 -9.99 -4.61 26.96
N LYS A 309 -9.69 -4.20 28.18
CA LYS A 309 -8.66 -3.21 28.47
C LYS A 309 -7.28 -3.66 27.99
N GLY A 310 -6.55 -2.75 27.33
CA GLY A 310 -5.22 -3.01 26.77
C GLY A 310 -5.25 -3.63 25.39
N LEU A 311 -6.42 -3.95 24.83
CA LEU A 311 -6.60 -4.34 23.46
C LEU A 311 -7.00 -3.10 22.63
N TYR A 312 -6.20 -2.75 21.64
CA TYR A 312 -6.45 -1.63 20.73
C TYR A 312 -6.68 -2.15 19.31
N HIS A 313 -7.49 -1.46 18.56
CA HIS A 313 -7.85 -1.84 17.20
C HIS A 313 -7.55 -0.76 16.17
N ALA A 314 -7.12 -1.19 14.99
CA ALA A 314 -7.26 -0.53 13.71
C ALA A 314 -8.06 -1.48 12.80
N LEU A 315 -9.39 -1.54 12.99
CA LEU A 315 -10.28 -2.54 12.42
C LEU A 315 -11.13 -1.94 11.32
N GLY A 316 -11.43 -2.72 10.26
CA GLY A 316 -12.22 -2.27 9.13
C GLY A 316 -11.50 -1.24 8.25
N ILE A 317 -10.17 -1.24 8.26
CA ILE A 317 -9.36 -0.25 7.53
C ILE A 317 -9.33 -0.59 6.04
N GLU A 318 -10.41 -0.22 5.35
CA GLU A 318 -10.52 -0.21 3.88
C GLU A 318 -10.17 1.19 3.30
N SER A 319 -10.60 1.54 2.07
CA SER A 319 -10.44 2.92 1.55
C SER A 319 -11.21 3.93 2.43
N PRO A 320 -10.57 5.04 2.83
CA PRO A 320 -9.24 5.57 2.47
C PRO A 320 -8.10 5.17 3.43
N GLY A 321 -7.99 3.91 3.82
CA GLY A 321 -7.07 3.43 4.86
C GLY A 321 -5.60 3.71 4.58
N LEU A 322 -5.12 3.58 3.33
CA LEU A 322 -3.74 3.94 2.98
C LEU A 322 -3.45 5.40 3.37
N THR A 323 -4.35 6.31 3.02
CA THR A 323 -4.24 7.72 3.38
C THR A 323 -4.32 7.93 4.89
N GLY A 324 -5.26 7.27 5.56
CA GLY A 324 -5.50 7.42 7.00
C GLY A 324 -4.45 6.75 7.90
N ALA A 325 -3.70 5.76 7.37
CA ALA A 325 -2.80 4.94 8.17
C ALA A 325 -1.79 5.73 9.04
N PRO A 326 -1.15 6.83 8.56
CA PRO A 326 -0.27 7.62 9.42
C PRO A 326 -0.99 8.27 10.60
N ALA A 327 -2.19 8.81 10.39
CA ALA A 327 -2.96 9.46 11.45
C ALA A 327 -3.50 8.43 12.47
N ILE A 328 -4.00 7.30 11.99
CA ILE A 328 -4.42 6.17 12.82
C ILE A 328 -3.25 5.67 13.68
N GLY A 329 -2.10 5.41 13.06
CA GLY A 329 -0.92 4.92 13.76
C GLY A 329 -0.38 5.92 14.78
N LYS A 330 -0.47 7.23 14.51
CA LYS A 330 -0.11 8.29 15.45
C LYS A 330 -1.05 8.28 16.65
N GLU A 331 -2.36 8.32 16.43
CA GLU A 331 -3.35 8.36 17.51
C GLU A 331 -3.27 7.14 18.42
N LEU A 332 -3.15 5.93 17.86
CA LEU A 332 -2.99 4.72 18.66
C LEU A 332 -1.68 4.73 19.48
N ALA A 333 -0.58 5.20 18.89
CA ALA A 333 0.68 5.30 19.61
C ALA A 333 0.62 6.28 20.79
N GLU A 334 0.01 7.46 20.60
CA GLU A 334 -0.18 8.47 21.63
C GLU A 334 -1.09 7.98 22.77
N ARG A 335 -2.17 7.26 22.45
CA ARG A 335 -3.07 6.65 23.44
C ARG A 335 -2.32 5.60 24.28
N ILE A 336 -1.66 4.66 23.65
CA ILE A 336 -0.91 3.59 24.32
C ILE A 336 0.21 4.17 25.16
N GLN A 337 0.94 5.16 24.68
CA GLN A 337 1.98 5.85 25.43
C GLN A 337 1.42 6.45 26.72
N LYS A 338 0.29 7.14 26.62
CA LYS A 338 -0.41 7.76 27.75
C LYS A 338 -0.89 6.71 28.75
N ASP A 339 -1.56 5.66 28.27
CA ASP A 339 -2.18 4.63 29.11
C ASP A 339 -1.14 3.78 29.86
N LEU A 340 0.04 3.60 29.25
CA LEU A 340 1.15 2.90 29.88
C LEU A 340 2.12 3.83 30.64
N GLY A 341 1.92 5.15 30.61
CA GLY A 341 2.81 6.13 31.24
C GLY A 341 4.24 6.08 30.70
N ALA A 342 4.43 5.73 29.42
CA ALA A 342 5.76 5.53 28.85
C ALA A 342 6.42 6.86 28.46
N PRO A 343 7.71 7.10 28.83
CA PRO A 343 8.43 8.28 28.39
C PRO A 343 8.80 8.21 26.90
N ASP A 344 9.15 9.35 26.34
CA ASP A 344 9.75 9.42 25.02
C ASP A 344 11.15 8.79 25.02
N LYS A 345 11.54 8.28 23.87
CA LYS A 345 12.87 7.73 23.63
C LYS A 345 13.84 8.87 23.33
N VAL A 346 14.95 8.92 24.08
CA VAL A 346 15.93 10.03 23.96
C VAL A 346 16.74 9.97 22.67
N ASP A 347 17.04 8.77 22.20
CA ASP A 347 17.90 8.47 21.05
C ASP A 347 17.11 8.05 19.81
N TRP A 348 15.85 8.50 19.67
CA TRP A 348 15.02 8.18 18.53
C TRP A 348 15.56 8.81 17.24
N ILE A 349 15.73 7.97 16.20
CA ILE A 349 16.23 8.36 14.89
C ILE A 349 15.05 8.67 13.97
N ALA A 350 14.93 9.94 13.56
CA ALA A 350 13.80 10.42 12.77
C ALA A 350 13.88 10.01 11.30
N GLU A 351 15.07 10.08 10.72
CA GLU A 351 15.29 9.91 9.28
C GLU A 351 15.67 8.47 8.94
N ARG A 352 15.17 8.02 7.79
CA ARG A 352 15.58 6.77 7.16
C ARG A 352 16.34 7.09 5.87
N LYS A 353 17.48 6.44 5.65
CA LYS A 353 18.21 6.54 4.38
C LYS A 353 17.61 5.54 3.36
N PRO A 354 16.99 5.98 2.26
CA PRO A 354 16.44 5.08 1.22
C PRO A 354 17.56 4.37 0.44
N ILE A 355 17.20 3.32 -0.29
CA ILE A 355 18.07 2.77 -1.35
C ILE A 355 18.14 3.81 -2.46
N ALA A 356 19.36 4.22 -2.82
CA ALA A 356 19.56 5.17 -3.91
C ALA A 356 19.25 4.50 -5.25
N ARG A 357 18.28 5.02 -5.99
CA ARG A 357 17.85 4.45 -7.28
C ARG A 357 18.75 4.92 -8.41
N PHE A 358 19.51 4.00 -8.98
CA PHE A 358 20.42 4.27 -10.09
C PHE A 358 19.70 4.86 -11.31
N ALA A 359 18.46 4.44 -11.56
CA ALA A 359 17.62 4.97 -12.62
C ALA A 359 17.37 6.50 -12.53
N HIS A 360 17.39 7.07 -11.32
CA HIS A 360 17.14 8.48 -11.06
C HIS A 360 18.42 9.33 -10.92
N MET A 361 19.60 8.71 -11.03
CA MET A 361 20.90 9.41 -10.94
C MET A 361 21.24 10.10 -12.26
N THR A 362 21.95 11.25 -12.15
CA THR A 362 22.62 11.87 -13.31
C THR A 362 23.80 10.99 -13.76
N ASP A 363 24.34 11.24 -14.95
CA ASP A 363 25.47 10.45 -15.47
C ASP A 363 26.73 10.61 -14.58
N GLU A 364 26.97 11.79 -14.01
CA GLU A 364 28.04 12.02 -13.05
C GLU A 364 27.83 11.23 -11.75
N GLN A 365 26.60 11.20 -11.25
CA GLN A 365 26.26 10.40 -10.06
C GLN A 365 26.40 8.92 -10.32
N ARG A 366 26.02 8.41 -11.50
CA ARG A 366 26.19 7.02 -11.92
C ARG A 366 27.65 6.64 -12.01
N ALA A 367 28.46 7.48 -12.64
CA ALA A 367 29.91 7.26 -12.75
C ALA A 367 30.57 7.22 -11.36
N LYS A 368 30.21 8.15 -10.48
CA LYS A 368 30.71 8.16 -9.10
C LYS A 368 30.29 6.92 -8.33
N ALA A 369 29.01 6.57 -8.37
CA ALA A 369 28.50 5.38 -7.67
C ALA A 369 29.17 4.10 -8.16
N ALA A 370 29.41 3.94 -9.47
CA ALA A 370 30.11 2.78 -10.04
C ALA A 370 31.60 2.74 -9.68
N ALA A 371 32.24 3.90 -9.52
CA ALA A 371 33.64 3.98 -9.06
C ALA A 371 33.79 3.62 -7.57
N GLU A 372 32.83 4.05 -6.73
CA GLU A 372 32.81 3.72 -5.30
C GLU A 372 32.39 2.27 -5.02
N ASN A 373 31.44 1.75 -5.80
CA ASN A 373 30.98 0.37 -5.71
C ASN A 373 30.71 -0.20 -7.11
N PRO A 374 31.61 -1.09 -7.64
CA PRO A 374 31.48 -1.68 -8.99
C PRO A 374 30.16 -2.44 -9.24
N ALA A 375 29.43 -2.84 -8.20
CA ALA A 375 28.11 -3.46 -8.34
C ALA A 375 27.06 -2.51 -8.94
N TYR A 376 27.23 -1.19 -8.82
CA TYR A 376 26.41 -0.20 -9.53
C TYR A 376 26.64 -0.20 -11.06
N GLY A 377 27.80 -0.67 -11.53
CA GLY A 377 28.08 -0.83 -12.96
C GLY A 377 27.40 -2.05 -13.61
N LYS A 378 26.72 -2.90 -12.83
CA LYS A 378 26.11 -4.15 -13.31
C LYS A 378 24.59 -4.04 -13.31
N ILE A 379 23.99 -3.80 -14.47
CA ILE A 379 22.53 -3.74 -14.63
C ILE A 379 21.94 -5.16 -14.59
N ILE A 380 21.06 -5.40 -13.63
CA ILE A 380 20.32 -6.66 -13.44
C ILE A 380 18.96 -6.59 -14.15
N CYS A 381 18.19 -5.54 -13.90
CA CYS A 381 16.92 -5.31 -14.58
C CYS A 381 17.04 -4.15 -15.58
N ARG A 382 16.96 -4.46 -16.89
CA ARG A 382 17.06 -3.44 -17.96
C ARG A 382 15.80 -2.58 -18.07
N CYS A 383 14.62 -3.16 -17.84
CA CYS A 383 13.33 -2.44 -17.95
C CYS A 383 13.20 -1.32 -16.92
N GLU A 384 13.72 -1.53 -15.72
CA GLU A 384 13.64 -0.59 -14.58
C GLU A 384 15.00 0.02 -14.23
N THR A 385 16.06 -0.31 -14.97
CA THR A 385 17.44 0.16 -14.77
C THR A 385 17.95 -0.08 -13.34
N VAL A 386 17.70 -1.30 -12.82
CA VAL A 386 18.12 -1.68 -11.46
C VAL A 386 19.47 -2.42 -11.52
N THR A 387 20.38 -2.00 -10.66
CA THR A 387 21.74 -2.53 -10.56
C THR A 387 21.86 -3.67 -9.54
N GLN A 388 23.00 -4.40 -9.59
CA GLN A 388 23.36 -5.41 -8.59
C GLN A 388 23.47 -4.79 -7.19
N ALA A 389 24.02 -3.57 -7.06
CA ALA A 389 24.17 -2.89 -5.78
C ALA A 389 22.82 -2.60 -5.11
N GLU A 390 21.79 -2.22 -5.88
CA GLU A 390 20.44 -2.01 -5.35
C GLU A 390 19.81 -3.33 -4.89
N VAL A 391 20.00 -4.42 -5.64
CA VAL A 391 19.53 -5.76 -5.25
C VAL A 391 20.21 -6.23 -3.96
N GLU A 392 21.53 -6.06 -3.83
CA GLU A 392 22.28 -6.41 -2.62
C GLU A 392 21.82 -5.61 -1.40
N GLN A 393 21.60 -4.30 -1.54
CA GLN A 393 21.07 -3.45 -0.48
C GLN A 393 19.66 -3.88 -0.07
N ALA A 394 18.80 -4.26 -1.02
CA ALA A 394 17.46 -4.75 -0.73
C ALA A 394 17.49 -6.05 0.10
N ILE A 395 18.44 -6.96 -0.21
CA ILE A 395 18.65 -8.18 0.56
C ILE A 395 19.05 -7.86 2.01
N ASP A 396 20.04 -6.97 2.19
CA ASP A 396 20.55 -6.57 3.52
C ASP A 396 19.50 -5.90 4.40
N ARG A 397 18.52 -5.25 3.78
CA ARG A 397 17.47 -4.46 4.47
C ARG A 397 16.17 -5.22 4.66
N THR A 398 16.06 -6.44 4.19
CA THR A 398 14.88 -7.26 4.39
C THR A 398 14.75 -7.64 5.87
N LEU A 399 13.63 -7.30 6.49
CA LEU A 399 13.37 -7.57 7.90
C LEU A 399 12.95 -9.02 8.15
N GLY A 400 12.29 -9.62 7.17
CA GLY A 400 11.82 -11.01 7.21
C GLY A 400 12.66 -11.93 6.32
N ARG A 401 11.99 -12.90 5.68
CA ARG A 401 12.63 -13.80 4.73
C ARG A 401 12.96 -13.09 3.42
N VAL A 402 14.17 -13.28 2.91
CA VAL A 402 14.56 -12.77 1.58
C VAL A 402 13.86 -13.59 0.50
N THR A 403 13.04 -12.93 -0.32
CA THR A 403 12.35 -13.52 -1.47
C THR A 403 12.54 -12.66 -2.72
N ILE A 404 12.28 -13.22 -3.89
CA ILE A 404 12.34 -12.43 -5.15
C ILE A 404 11.38 -11.24 -5.11
N ASP A 405 10.15 -11.44 -4.65
CA ASP A 405 9.16 -10.37 -4.57
C ASP A 405 9.47 -9.37 -3.43
N GLY A 406 10.18 -9.78 -2.37
CA GLY A 406 10.73 -8.87 -1.36
C GLY A 406 11.76 -7.90 -1.96
N VAL A 407 12.69 -8.42 -2.77
CA VAL A 407 13.65 -7.59 -3.53
C VAL A 407 12.93 -6.71 -4.55
N LYS A 408 11.97 -7.26 -5.29
CA LYS A 408 11.15 -6.54 -6.28
C LYS A 408 10.45 -5.33 -5.65
N ARG A 409 9.83 -5.47 -4.48
CA ARG A 409 9.12 -4.37 -3.80
C ARG A 409 10.06 -3.26 -3.29
N ARG A 410 11.35 -3.57 -3.04
CA ARG A 410 12.34 -2.59 -2.59
C ARG A 410 13.09 -1.89 -3.72
N THR A 411 13.17 -2.50 -4.89
CA THR A 411 14.03 -2.04 -6.00
C THR A 411 13.28 -1.83 -7.32
N ARG A 412 12.08 -2.37 -7.49
CA ARG A 412 11.33 -2.52 -8.74
C ARG A 412 11.92 -3.55 -9.72
N CYS A 413 12.95 -4.28 -9.33
CA CYS A 413 13.54 -5.34 -10.18
C CYS A 413 12.47 -6.39 -10.54
N GLY A 414 12.11 -6.49 -11.82
CA GLY A 414 11.06 -7.39 -12.31
C GLY A 414 9.67 -6.76 -12.49
N MET A 415 9.50 -5.44 -12.28
CA MET A 415 8.22 -4.74 -12.46
C MET A 415 8.00 -4.15 -13.84
N GLY A 416 9.00 -4.12 -14.70
CA GLY A 416 8.86 -3.58 -16.05
C GLY A 416 8.20 -4.55 -17.03
N ARG A 417 8.16 -4.18 -18.30
CA ARG A 417 7.42 -4.87 -19.40
C ARG A 417 7.59 -6.39 -19.44
N CYS A 418 8.77 -6.94 -19.14
CA CYS A 418 9.00 -8.39 -19.18
C CYS A 418 8.58 -9.13 -17.89
N GLN A 419 8.10 -8.43 -16.86
CA GLN A 419 7.63 -9.00 -15.59
C GLN A 419 8.58 -10.03 -14.97
N GLY A 420 9.90 -9.73 -14.98
CA GLY A 420 10.92 -10.58 -14.40
C GLY A 420 11.52 -11.65 -15.32
N GLY A 421 10.99 -11.80 -16.55
CA GLY A 421 11.40 -12.89 -17.47
C GLY A 421 12.90 -12.99 -17.74
N PHE A 422 13.65 -11.88 -17.62
CA PHE A 422 15.12 -11.88 -17.79
C PHE A 422 15.92 -11.68 -16.51
N CYS A 423 15.37 -11.03 -15.51
CA CYS A 423 16.14 -10.67 -14.31
C CYS A 423 15.89 -11.58 -13.11
N MET A 424 14.80 -12.32 -13.06
CA MET A 424 14.41 -13.11 -11.88
C MET A 424 15.48 -14.11 -11.44
N MET A 425 16.02 -14.90 -12.37
CA MET A 425 17.08 -15.89 -12.04
C MET A 425 18.38 -15.20 -11.61
N ARG A 426 18.72 -14.04 -12.20
CA ARG A 426 19.90 -13.26 -11.76
C ARG A 426 19.73 -12.75 -10.33
N VAL A 427 18.51 -12.32 -9.96
CA VAL A 427 18.19 -11.94 -8.58
C VAL A 427 18.33 -13.14 -7.65
N ALA A 428 17.83 -14.34 -8.05
CA ALA A 428 18.01 -15.56 -7.27
C ALA A 428 19.49 -15.91 -7.06
N GLU A 429 20.33 -15.83 -8.10
CA GLU A 429 21.78 -16.03 -7.98
C GLU A 429 22.46 -15.04 -7.02
N ILE A 430 22.02 -13.77 -7.02
CA ILE A 430 22.55 -12.75 -6.08
C ILE A 430 22.11 -13.08 -4.65
N ILE A 431 20.86 -13.49 -4.45
CA ILE A 431 20.37 -13.93 -3.13
C ILE A 431 21.20 -15.12 -2.65
N HIS A 432 21.35 -16.16 -3.48
CA HIS A 432 22.17 -17.33 -3.17
C HIS A 432 23.59 -16.94 -2.74
N LYS A 433 24.29 -16.17 -3.56
CA LYS A 433 25.68 -15.74 -3.30
C LYS A 433 25.83 -14.91 -2.03
N LYS A 434 24.83 -14.06 -1.74
CA LYS A 434 24.92 -13.13 -0.62
C LYS A 434 24.49 -13.75 0.71
N THR A 435 23.52 -14.65 0.69
CA THR A 435 22.93 -15.25 1.91
C THR A 435 23.40 -16.66 2.20
N GLY A 436 23.99 -17.34 1.20
CA GLY A 436 24.31 -18.78 1.29
C GLY A 436 23.09 -19.70 1.16
N MET A 437 21.89 -19.15 0.91
CA MET A 437 20.65 -19.92 0.75
C MET A 437 20.77 -20.82 -0.49
N PRO A 438 20.45 -22.14 -0.41
CA PRO A 438 20.38 -22.99 -1.59
C PRO A 438 19.39 -22.47 -2.62
N MET A 439 19.67 -22.64 -3.92
CA MET A 439 18.82 -22.12 -5.01
C MET A 439 17.38 -22.65 -4.94
N GLU A 440 17.19 -23.90 -4.57
CA GLU A 440 15.90 -24.56 -4.38
C GLU A 440 15.11 -24.03 -3.18
N SER A 441 15.79 -23.39 -2.22
CA SER A 441 15.16 -22.74 -1.06
C SER A 441 14.74 -21.29 -1.34
N ILE A 442 15.18 -20.71 -2.47
CA ILE A 442 14.82 -19.36 -2.86
C ILE A 442 13.42 -19.37 -3.48
N THR A 443 12.52 -18.62 -2.84
CA THR A 443 11.13 -18.57 -3.24
C THR A 443 10.80 -17.25 -3.93
N LYS A 444 9.76 -17.27 -4.76
CA LYS A 444 9.22 -16.04 -5.35
C LYS A 444 8.53 -15.17 -4.30
N LYS A 445 7.65 -15.77 -3.47
CA LYS A 445 6.77 -15.07 -2.51
C LYS A 445 6.44 -15.91 -1.26
N GLY A 446 7.43 -16.61 -0.70
CA GLY A 446 7.23 -17.48 0.47
C GLY A 446 6.92 -18.94 0.11
N ALA A 447 6.40 -19.69 1.06
CA ALA A 447 6.21 -21.13 0.95
C ALA A 447 5.41 -21.53 -0.31
N GLY A 448 5.81 -22.64 -0.95
CA GLY A 448 5.17 -23.17 -2.15
C GLY A 448 5.45 -22.42 -3.46
N SER A 449 6.42 -21.46 -3.46
CA SER A 449 6.76 -20.67 -4.65
C SER A 449 8.28 -20.74 -5.01
N ALA A 450 8.90 -21.91 -4.79
CA ALA A 450 10.28 -22.16 -5.19
C ALA A 450 10.45 -21.99 -6.70
N LEU A 451 11.61 -21.44 -7.12
CA LEU A 451 11.94 -21.25 -8.54
C LEU A 451 12.68 -22.44 -9.14
N CYS A 452 13.40 -23.16 -8.31
CA CYS A 452 14.19 -24.35 -8.68
C CYS A 452 13.66 -25.54 -7.88
N VAL A 453 13.85 -26.74 -8.42
CA VAL A 453 13.59 -28.01 -7.75
C VAL A 453 14.90 -28.75 -7.60
N GLU A 454 15.04 -29.59 -6.58
CA GLU A 454 16.18 -30.48 -6.45
C GLU A 454 16.22 -31.46 -7.64
N GLU A 455 17.43 -31.77 -8.13
CA GLU A 455 17.64 -32.62 -9.30
C GLU A 455 17.02 -34.02 -9.14
N ASP A 456 17.00 -34.55 -7.91
CA ASP A 456 16.40 -35.85 -7.56
C ASP A 456 14.85 -35.86 -7.65
N THR A 457 14.17 -34.73 -7.70
CA THR A 457 12.72 -34.64 -7.82
C THR A 457 12.24 -34.72 -9.28
N LEU A 458 13.12 -34.51 -10.24
CA LEU A 458 12.81 -34.59 -11.68
C LEU A 458 12.74 -36.04 -12.21
N CYS A 459 13.19 -37.01 -11.42
CA CYS A 459 13.29 -38.44 -11.79
C CYS A 459 12.21 -39.34 -11.14
N ARG A 460 11.16 -38.78 -10.55
CA ARG A 460 10.07 -39.55 -9.94
C ARG A 460 8.75 -39.38 -10.66
#